data_1c8d74b8163ebabb9b010dcb4a9ba440
#
_entry.id   1c8d74b8163ebabb9b010dcb4a9ba440
#
_cell.length_a   1.000
_cell.length_b   1.000
_cell.length_c   1.000
_cell.angle_alpha   90.00
_cell.angle_beta   90.00
_cell.angle_gamma   90.00
#
_symmetry.space_group_name_H-M   'P 1'
#
loop_
_entity.id
_entity.type
_entity.pdbx_description
1 polymer ?
#
loop_
_entity_poly.entity_id
_entity_poly.type
_entity_poly.pdbx_seq_one_letter_code
_entity_poly.pdbx_strand_id
1 'polypeptide(L)'
;MRDVIIASANRKSAEHIKSILQRDLLFVSEIYQSGAEVLSYASIRPDAVVVCGRLADGLPAVSLAETLPPGFDVVHLVSSSDAYQGFVSNMVELTMPLDRVEFVSVVRTLTQLSSDITSRKKTRSVEENDLLTLAKRRLCENYGISEREAHRKIQKMSMEQGVRLMDVARKILEED
;
A
#
# COMPACT_ATOMS: atom_id res chain seq x y z
N MET A 1 -17.28 -0.97 3.63
CA MET A 1 -16.91 -1.82 2.47
C MET A 1 -16.25 -0.91 1.46
N ARG A 2 -15.04 -1.24 1.04
CA ARG A 2 -14.25 -0.41 0.12
C ARG A 2 -14.82 -0.49 -1.30
N ASP A 3 -14.70 0.59 -2.06
CA ASP A 3 -15.08 0.60 -3.47
C ASP A 3 -14.18 -0.33 -4.29
N VAL A 4 -14.73 -0.93 -5.34
CA VAL A 4 -13.96 -1.67 -6.33
C VAL A 4 -13.96 -0.89 -7.63
N ILE A 5 -12.79 -0.62 -8.17
CA ILE A 5 -12.61 -0.02 -9.49
C ILE A 5 -11.81 -0.95 -10.40
N ILE A 6 -12.01 -0.86 -11.68
CA ILE A 6 -11.26 -1.63 -12.68
C ILE A 6 -10.44 -0.67 -13.52
N ALA A 7 -9.18 -0.99 -13.73
CA ALA A 7 -8.27 -0.23 -14.58
C ALA A 7 -7.71 -1.11 -15.70
N SER A 8 -8.16 -0.89 -16.94
CA SER A 8 -7.71 -1.67 -18.10
C SER A 8 -7.93 -0.92 -19.40
N ALA A 9 -6.90 -0.89 -20.25
CA ALA A 9 -6.98 -0.38 -21.61
C ALA A 9 -7.99 -1.14 -22.48
N ASN A 10 -8.19 -2.42 -22.20
CA ASN A 10 -9.14 -3.26 -22.91
C ASN A 10 -10.52 -3.22 -22.26
N ARG A 11 -11.41 -2.41 -22.83
CA ARG A 11 -12.78 -2.24 -22.32
C ARG A 11 -13.58 -3.54 -22.27
N LYS A 12 -13.41 -4.43 -23.25
CA LYS A 12 -14.10 -5.73 -23.27
C LYS A 12 -13.68 -6.61 -22.09
N SER A 13 -12.37 -6.65 -21.80
CA SER A 13 -11.83 -7.35 -20.65
C SER A 13 -12.34 -6.74 -19.35
N ALA A 14 -12.37 -5.41 -19.23
CA ALA A 14 -12.90 -4.71 -18.06
C ALA A 14 -14.37 -5.02 -17.80
N GLU A 15 -15.22 -4.99 -18.83
CA GLU A 15 -16.64 -5.35 -18.74
C GLU A 15 -16.83 -6.83 -18.38
N HIS A 16 -16.01 -7.72 -18.88
CA HIS A 16 -16.03 -9.13 -18.52
C HIS A 16 -15.69 -9.33 -17.03
N ILE A 17 -14.63 -8.70 -16.54
CA ILE A 17 -14.23 -8.70 -15.12
C ILE A 17 -15.36 -8.14 -14.26
N LYS A 18 -15.95 -7.01 -14.66
CA LYS A 18 -17.11 -6.42 -13.98
C LYS A 18 -18.27 -7.41 -13.89
N SER A 19 -18.59 -8.13 -14.97
CA SER A 19 -19.66 -9.13 -14.97
C SER A 19 -19.39 -10.29 -14.02
N ILE A 20 -18.14 -10.72 -13.88
CA ILE A 20 -17.75 -11.77 -12.92
C ILE A 20 -17.99 -11.26 -11.49
N LEU A 21 -17.53 -10.06 -11.14
CA LEU A 21 -17.67 -9.50 -9.81
C LEU A 21 -19.15 -9.26 -9.44
N GLN A 22 -19.93 -8.72 -10.37
CA GLN A 22 -21.37 -8.46 -10.14
C GLN A 22 -22.18 -9.72 -9.88
N ARG A 23 -21.85 -10.85 -10.52
CA ARG A 23 -22.50 -12.15 -10.25
C ARG A 23 -22.28 -12.62 -8.81
N ASP A 24 -21.19 -12.20 -8.20
CA ASP A 24 -20.85 -12.52 -6.82
C ASP A 24 -21.17 -11.36 -5.85
N LEU A 25 -22.04 -10.44 -6.24
CA LEU A 25 -22.53 -9.31 -5.45
C LEU A 25 -21.42 -8.32 -5.03
N LEU A 26 -20.35 -8.26 -5.82
CA LEU A 26 -19.30 -7.25 -5.67
C LEU A 26 -19.57 -6.10 -6.65
N PHE A 27 -19.87 -4.94 -6.11
CA PHE A 27 -20.18 -3.76 -6.91
C PHE A 27 -18.91 -3.09 -7.41
N VAL A 28 -18.84 -2.84 -8.72
CA VAL A 28 -17.75 -2.07 -9.35
C VAL A 28 -18.26 -0.66 -9.57
N SER A 29 -17.63 0.33 -8.93
CA SER A 29 -18.04 1.73 -9.02
C SER A 29 -17.66 2.36 -10.35
N GLU A 30 -16.43 2.16 -10.82
CA GLU A 30 -15.92 2.82 -12.02
C GLU A 30 -14.96 1.91 -12.81
N ILE A 31 -14.84 2.21 -14.12
CA ILE A 31 -13.85 1.59 -15.01
C ILE A 31 -12.98 2.69 -15.60
N TYR A 32 -11.69 2.59 -15.38
CA TYR A 32 -10.66 3.49 -15.92
C TYR A 32 -9.80 2.81 -16.96
N GLN A 33 -9.16 3.56 -17.83
CA GLN A 33 -8.29 3.02 -18.86
C GLN A 33 -6.80 3.25 -18.61
N SER A 34 -6.46 4.23 -17.77
CA SER A 34 -5.08 4.65 -17.50
C SER A 34 -4.78 4.73 -16.01
N GLY A 35 -3.50 4.64 -15.67
CA GLY A 35 -3.03 4.84 -14.31
C GLY A 35 -3.25 6.28 -13.82
N ALA A 36 -3.12 7.25 -14.72
CA ALA A 36 -3.39 8.66 -14.41
C ALA A 36 -4.84 8.90 -13.93
N GLU A 37 -5.82 8.23 -14.53
CA GLU A 37 -7.22 8.31 -14.08
C GLU A 37 -7.40 7.67 -12.69
N VAL A 38 -6.75 6.53 -12.44
CA VAL A 38 -6.77 5.88 -11.11
C VAL A 38 -6.13 6.77 -10.05
N LEU A 39 -5.02 7.42 -10.33
CA LEU A 39 -4.35 8.35 -9.41
C LEU A 39 -5.20 9.58 -9.14
N SER A 40 -5.91 10.09 -10.16
CA SER A 40 -6.88 11.17 -10.00
C SER A 40 -8.04 10.76 -9.08
N TYR A 41 -8.57 9.56 -9.24
CA TYR A 41 -9.57 8.99 -8.33
C TYR A 41 -9.04 8.88 -6.91
N ALA A 42 -7.81 8.39 -6.74
CA ALA A 42 -7.18 8.22 -5.44
C ALA A 42 -6.89 9.55 -4.72
N SER A 43 -6.82 10.66 -5.44
CA SER A 43 -6.64 11.98 -4.82
C SER A 43 -7.88 12.50 -4.09
N ILE A 44 -9.06 11.98 -4.42
CA ILE A 44 -10.36 12.42 -3.88
C ILE A 44 -11.08 11.35 -3.05
N ARG A 45 -10.59 10.13 -3.05
CA ARG A 45 -11.17 8.99 -2.31
C ARG A 45 -10.18 8.46 -1.27
N PRO A 46 -10.67 7.99 -0.11
CA PRO A 46 -9.79 7.52 0.96
C PRO A 46 -9.24 6.12 0.71
N ASP A 47 -10.01 5.27 0.04
CA ASP A 47 -9.66 3.86 -0.16
C ASP A 47 -10.40 3.25 -1.36
N ALA A 48 -9.80 2.23 -1.96
CA ALA A 48 -10.44 1.35 -2.94
C ALA A 48 -9.61 0.08 -3.19
N VAL A 49 -10.23 -0.91 -3.81
CA VAL A 49 -9.57 -2.06 -4.43
C VAL A 49 -9.52 -1.84 -5.94
N VAL A 50 -8.33 -1.80 -6.50
CA VAL A 50 -8.07 -1.56 -7.93
C VAL A 50 -7.80 -2.89 -8.61
N VAL A 51 -8.71 -3.37 -9.45
CA VAL A 51 -8.44 -4.53 -10.33
C VAL A 51 -7.74 -4.02 -11.59
N CYS A 52 -6.45 -4.30 -11.71
CA CYS A 52 -5.58 -3.71 -12.73
C CYS A 52 -5.16 -4.74 -13.78
N GLY A 53 -5.47 -4.46 -15.03
CA GLY A 53 -4.90 -5.12 -16.19
C GLY A 53 -3.81 -4.25 -16.82
N ARG A 54 -3.58 -4.43 -18.15
CA ARG A 54 -2.69 -3.52 -18.89
C ARG A 54 -3.35 -2.14 -19.02
N LEU A 55 -2.62 -1.10 -18.73
CA LEU A 55 -3.08 0.30 -18.79
C LEU A 55 -2.76 0.95 -20.12
N ALA A 56 -3.60 1.91 -20.56
CA ALA A 56 -3.44 2.58 -21.86
C ALA A 56 -2.23 3.53 -21.91
N ASP A 57 -1.86 4.10 -20.78
CA ASP A 57 -0.68 4.97 -20.63
C ASP A 57 0.63 4.18 -20.47
N GLY A 58 0.56 2.85 -20.48
CA GLY A 58 1.73 1.98 -20.31
C GLY A 58 2.33 1.96 -18.92
N LEU A 59 1.67 2.58 -17.93
CA LEU A 59 2.15 2.55 -16.53
C LEU A 59 2.12 1.11 -16.00
N PRO A 60 3.25 0.59 -15.48
CA PRO A 60 3.26 -0.74 -14.88
C PRO A 60 2.38 -0.78 -13.61
N ALA A 61 1.68 -1.90 -13.39
CA ALA A 61 0.83 -2.07 -12.20
C ALA A 61 1.61 -1.95 -10.89
N VAL A 62 2.88 -2.37 -10.89
CA VAL A 62 3.81 -2.19 -9.75
C VAL A 62 4.00 -0.71 -9.43
N SER A 63 4.32 0.11 -10.45
CA SER A 63 4.51 1.56 -10.26
C SER A 63 3.22 2.25 -9.84
N LEU A 64 2.07 1.81 -10.34
CA LEU A 64 0.77 2.29 -9.88
C LEU A 64 0.57 1.96 -8.39
N ALA A 65 0.82 0.71 -7.98
CA ALA A 65 0.65 0.26 -6.60
C ALA A 65 1.56 1.02 -5.62
N GLU A 66 2.82 1.27 -6.01
CA GLU A 66 3.78 2.04 -5.21
C GLU A 66 3.40 3.52 -5.08
N THR A 67 2.75 4.09 -6.10
CA THR A 67 2.34 5.50 -6.12
C THR A 67 1.02 5.75 -5.41
N LEU A 68 0.15 4.74 -5.33
CA LEU A 68 -1.15 4.86 -4.68
C LEU A 68 -1.02 5.15 -3.18
N PRO A 69 -1.88 6.03 -2.63
CA PRO A 69 -1.87 6.32 -1.20
C PRO A 69 -2.30 5.10 -0.37
N PRO A 70 -1.96 5.09 0.93
CA PRO A 70 -2.46 4.07 1.86
C PRO A 70 -3.99 3.99 1.83
N GLY A 71 -4.51 2.77 1.83
CA GLY A 71 -5.94 2.52 1.66
C GLY A 71 -6.30 1.96 0.29
N PHE A 72 -5.35 1.96 -0.65
CA PHE A 72 -5.53 1.36 -1.97
C PHE A 72 -4.77 0.05 -2.08
N ASP A 73 -5.47 -1.02 -2.48
CA ASP A 73 -4.85 -2.29 -2.83
C ASP A 73 -5.08 -2.59 -4.31
N VAL A 74 -4.09 -3.20 -4.94
CA VAL A 74 -4.09 -3.53 -6.37
C VAL A 74 -4.18 -5.04 -6.55
N VAL A 75 -5.15 -5.50 -7.31
CA VAL A 75 -5.24 -6.88 -7.81
C VAL A 75 -4.77 -6.84 -9.27
N HIS A 76 -3.53 -7.22 -9.52
CA HIS A 76 -2.93 -7.20 -10.85
C HIS A 76 -3.22 -8.50 -11.58
N LEU A 77 -3.90 -8.40 -12.72
CA LEU A 77 -4.20 -9.51 -13.61
C LEU A 77 -3.10 -9.60 -14.69
N VAL A 78 -2.31 -10.65 -14.63
CA VAL A 78 -1.09 -10.78 -15.44
C VAL A 78 -1.05 -12.12 -16.19
N SER A 79 -0.42 -12.16 -17.34
CA SER A 79 -0.06 -13.43 -17.97
C SER A 79 1.07 -14.10 -17.19
N SER A 80 1.12 -15.43 -17.19
CA SER A 80 2.14 -16.18 -16.46
C SER A 80 3.59 -15.83 -16.87
N SER A 81 3.79 -15.30 -18.07
CA SER A 81 5.10 -14.84 -18.57
C SER A 81 5.52 -13.48 -18.01
N ASP A 82 4.58 -12.69 -17.54
CA ASP A 82 4.80 -11.27 -17.17
C ASP A 82 4.67 -11.03 -15.65
N ALA A 83 4.61 -12.11 -14.86
CA ALA A 83 4.50 -12.02 -13.41
C ALA A 83 5.70 -11.31 -12.80
N TYR A 84 5.43 -10.38 -11.89
CA TYR A 84 6.46 -9.64 -11.17
C TYR A 84 7.11 -10.51 -10.10
N GLN A 85 8.43 -10.57 -10.08
CA GLN A 85 9.17 -11.41 -9.12
C GLN A 85 9.52 -10.67 -7.80
N GLY A 86 9.02 -9.47 -7.63
CA GLY A 86 9.24 -8.68 -6.42
C GLY A 86 8.08 -8.76 -5.42
N PHE A 87 8.17 -7.96 -4.38
CA PHE A 87 7.11 -7.81 -3.37
C PHE A 87 6.65 -6.36 -3.28
N VAL A 88 5.35 -6.13 -3.44
CA VAL A 88 4.71 -4.85 -3.21
C VAL A 88 3.59 -5.08 -2.18
N SER A 89 3.65 -4.39 -1.07
CA SER A 89 2.82 -4.67 0.12
C SER A 89 1.30 -4.50 -0.07
N ASN A 90 0.91 -3.71 -1.06
CA ASN A 90 -0.49 -3.42 -1.42
C ASN A 90 -0.87 -3.99 -2.79
N MET A 91 -0.16 -4.99 -3.28
CA MET A 91 -0.46 -5.62 -4.57
C MET A 91 -0.54 -7.14 -4.44
N VAL A 92 -1.56 -7.72 -5.05
CA VAL A 92 -1.70 -9.17 -5.24
C VAL A 92 -1.75 -9.45 -6.75
N GLU A 93 -0.97 -10.40 -7.23
CA GLU A 93 -0.99 -10.83 -8.62
C GLU A 93 -1.80 -12.09 -8.79
N LEU A 94 -2.66 -12.09 -9.82
CA LEU A 94 -3.41 -13.26 -10.27
C LEU A 94 -3.09 -13.55 -11.73
N THR A 95 -2.69 -14.78 -12.00
CA THR A 95 -2.28 -15.20 -13.34
C THR A 95 -3.46 -15.62 -14.20
N MET A 96 -3.37 -15.29 -15.49
CA MET A 96 -4.35 -15.75 -16.46
C MET A 96 -4.01 -17.17 -16.97
N PRO A 97 -4.98 -18.06 -17.22
CA PRO A 97 -6.42 -17.82 -17.19
C PRO A 97 -6.96 -17.66 -15.75
N LEU A 98 -7.88 -16.72 -15.56
CA LEU A 98 -8.36 -16.32 -14.25
C LEU A 98 -9.25 -17.40 -13.63
N ASP A 99 -8.87 -17.93 -12.48
CA ASP A 99 -9.77 -18.73 -11.65
C ASP A 99 -10.80 -17.81 -10.98
N ARG A 100 -12.07 -18.02 -11.28
CA ARG A 100 -13.14 -17.17 -10.79
C ARG A 100 -13.25 -17.19 -9.26
N VAL A 101 -13.11 -18.37 -8.65
CA VAL A 101 -13.29 -18.53 -7.20
C VAL A 101 -12.17 -17.82 -6.46
N GLU A 102 -10.93 -18.01 -6.91
CA GLU A 102 -9.76 -17.35 -6.37
C GLU A 102 -9.88 -15.82 -6.51
N PHE A 103 -10.18 -15.33 -7.70
CA PHE A 103 -10.32 -13.91 -8.00
C PHE A 103 -11.38 -13.23 -7.13
N VAL A 104 -12.58 -13.78 -7.08
CA VAL A 104 -13.69 -13.24 -6.28
C VAL A 104 -13.33 -13.26 -4.79
N SER A 105 -12.70 -14.35 -4.32
CA SER A 105 -12.26 -14.46 -2.93
C SER A 105 -11.25 -13.40 -2.55
N VAL A 106 -10.24 -13.15 -3.39
CA VAL A 106 -9.23 -12.11 -3.18
C VAL A 106 -9.88 -10.73 -3.13
N VAL A 107 -10.68 -10.37 -4.12
CA VAL A 107 -11.34 -9.06 -4.17
C VAL A 107 -12.26 -8.87 -2.97
N ARG A 108 -13.05 -9.89 -2.61
CA ARG A 108 -13.94 -9.84 -1.43
C ARG A 108 -13.15 -9.64 -0.14
N THR A 109 -12.07 -10.36 0.06
CA THR A 109 -11.22 -10.22 1.24
C THR A 109 -10.67 -8.80 1.33
N LEU A 110 -10.12 -8.27 0.24
CA LEU A 110 -9.59 -6.91 0.20
C LEU A 110 -10.66 -5.84 0.45
N THR A 111 -11.88 -6.02 -0.06
CA THR A 111 -12.99 -5.07 0.19
C THR A 111 -13.49 -5.09 1.62
N GLN A 112 -13.33 -6.21 2.34
CA GLN A 112 -13.71 -6.37 3.74
C GLN A 112 -12.62 -5.96 4.71
N LEU A 113 -11.35 -5.94 4.29
CA LEU A 113 -10.27 -5.37 5.08
C LEU A 113 -10.58 -3.89 5.28
N SER A 114 -11.12 -3.56 6.46
CA SER A 114 -11.44 -2.18 6.78
C SER A 114 -10.18 -1.33 6.73
N SER A 115 -10.35 -0.07 6.33
CA SER A 115 -9.36 1.00 6.44
C SER A 115 -8.75 1.14 7.85
N ASP A 116 -9.38 0.53 8.86
CA ASP A 116 -8.89 0.47 10.23
C ASP A 116 -7.51 -0.20 10.37
N ILE A 117 -7.22 -1.22 9.55
CA ILE A 117 -5.87 -1.85 9.57
C ILE A 117 -4.86 -0.91 8.91
N THR A 118 -5.25 -0.23 7.85
CA THR A 118 -4.41 0.74 7.14
C THR A 118 -4.25 2.02 7.94
N SER A 119 -5.32 2.47 8.62
CA SER A 119 -5.29 3.60 9.55
C SER A 119 -4.40 3.29 10.76
N ARG A 120 -4.51 2.12 11.36
CA ARG A 120 -3.63 1.68 12.46
C ARG A 120 -2.17 1.56 12.04
N LYS A 121 -1.88 1.07 10.82
CA LYS A 121 -0.52 1.06 10.27
C LYS A 121 0.00 2.48 9.99
N LYS A 122 -0.85 3.37 9.46
CA LYS A 122 -0.49 4.76 9.17
C LYS A 122 -0.32 5.57 10.45
N THR A 123 -1.23 5.46 11.41
CA THR A 123 -1.12 6.12 12.71
C THR A 123 0.12 5.63 13.44
N ARG A 124 0.38 4.32 13.43
CA ARG A 124 1.56 3.73 14.06
C ARG A 124 2.86 4.15 13.39
N SER A 125 2.91 4.26 12.06
CA SER A 125 4.10 4.73 11.34
C SER A 125 4.32 6.25 11.47
N VAL A 126 3.27 7.05 11.62
CA VAL A 126 3.36 8.48 11.89
C VAL A 126 3.83 8.71 13.34
N GLU A 127 3.21 8.04 14.30
CA GLU A 127 3.63 8.08 15.71
C GLU A 127 5.07 7.57 15.91
N GLU A 128 5.47 6.52 15.19
CA GLU A 128 6.82 5.99 15.20
C GLU A 128 7.83 6.98 14.59
N ASN A 129 7.50 7.61 13.46
CA ASN A 129 8.35 8.65 12.86
C ASN A 129 8.44 9.89 13.73
N ASP A 130 7.34 10.30 14.36
CA ASP A 130 7.32 11.44 15.28
C ASP A 130 8.16 11.15 16.53
N LEU A 131 8.06 9.97 17.13
CA LEU A 131 8.89 9.51 18.24
C LEU A 131 10.39 9.53 17.88
N LEU A 132 10.73 9.00 16.71
CA LEU A 132 12.13 8.98 16.24
C LEU A 132 12.66 10.40 16.00
N THR A 133 11.83 11.29 15.46
CA THR A 133 12.17 12.69 15.23
C THR A 133 12.39 13.43 16.55
N LEU A 134 11.52 13.21 17.52
CA LEU A 134 11.67 13.78 18.86
C LEU A 134 12.92 13.26 19.58
N ALA A 135 13.20 11.96 19.50
CA ALA A 135 14.41 11.38 20.10
C ALA A 135 15.69 11.91 19.45
N LYS A 136 15.72 12.06 18.12
CA LYS A 136 16.84 12.70 17.41
C LYS A 136 17.04 14.14 17.87
N ARG A 137 15.97 14.92 17.94
CA ARG A 137 16.01 16.31 18.38
C ARG A 137 16.57 16.42 19.80
N ARG A 138 16.11 15.59 20.72
CA ARG A 138 16.63 15.56 22.09
C ARG A 138 18.11 15.23 22.18
N LEU A 139 18.59 14.28 21.38
CA LEU A 139 20.03 13.99 21.29
C LEU A 139 20.82 15.15 20.69
N CYS A 140 20.29 15.88 19.71
CA CYS A 140 20.93 17.06 19.16
C CYS A 140 21.05 18.17 20.24
N GLU A 141 20.00 18.39 21.02
CA GLU A 141 19.96 19.41 22.09
C GLU A 141 20.90 19.04 23.25
N ASN A 142 20.88 17.78 23.69
CA ASN A 142 21.67 17.35 24.87
C ASN A 142 23.16 17.18 24.58
N TYR A 143 23.53 16.77 23.37
CA TYR A 143 24.92 16.43 22.99
C TYR A 143 25.51 17.36 21.95
N GLY A 144 24.78 18.34 21.42
CA GLY A 144 25.26 19.25 20.40
C GLY A 144 25.66 18.59 19.07
N ILE A 145 25.07 17.43 18.77
CA ILE A 145 25.38 16.63 17.57
C ILE A 145 24.38 16.92 16.46
N SER A 146 24.78 16.62 15.21
CA SER A 146 23.90 16.76 14.06
C SER A 146 22.79 15.69 14.04
N GLU A 147 21.69 15.94 13.34
CA GLU A 147 20.59 14.99 13.19
C GLU A 147 21.06 13.65 12.60
N ARG A 148 22.03 13.68 11.70
CA ARG A 148 22.64 12.49 11.09
C ARG A 148 23.40 11.66 12.12
N GLU A 149 24.12 12.30 13.02
CA GLU A 149 24.85 11.64 14.10
C GLU A 149 23.89 11.11 15.16
N ALA A 150 22.84 11.85 15.51
CA ALA A 150 21.78 11.41 16.40
C ALA A 150 21.10 10.14 15.86
N HIS A 151 20.77 10.11 14.57
CA HIS A 151 20.20 8.92 13.95
C HIS A 151 21.14 7.71 14.02
N ARG A 152 22.43 7.88 13.70
CA ARG A 152 23.43 6.81 13.80
C ARG A 152 23.60 6.33 15.24
N LYS A 153 23.52 7.22 16.21
CA LYS A 153 23.62 6.87 17.64
C LYS A 153 22.45 5.99 18.06
N ILE A 154 21.22 6.33 17.67
CA ILE A 154 20.02 5.51 17.94
C ILE A 154 20.14 4.15 17.27
N GLN A 155 20.59 4.08 16.01
CA GLN A 155 20.80 2.81 15.30
C GLN A 155 21.85 1.94 16.02
N LYS A 156 22.97 2.53 16.44
CA LYS A 156 24.03 1.82 17.15
C LYS A 156 23.52 1.24 18.48
N MET A 157 22.80 2.02 19.26
CA MET A 157 22.19 1.57 20.51
C MET A 157 21.17 0.44 20.29
N SER A 158 20.37 0.53 19.25
CA SER A 158 19.43 -0.53 18.84
C SER A 158 20.14 -1.85 18.54
N MET A 159 21.26 -1.78 17.78
CA MET A 159 22.07 -2.96 17.45
C MET A 159 22.79 -3.54 18.67
N GLU A 160 23.37 -2.70 19.51
CA GLU A 160 24.10 -3.14 20.71
C GLU A 160 23.19 -3.76 21.76
N GLN A 161 21.97 -3.27 21.91
CA GLN A 161 21.00 -3.77 22.87
C GLN A 161 20.09 -4.89 22.32
N GLY A 162 20.12 -5.15 21.00
CA GLY A 162 19.25 -6.12 20.35
C GLY A 162 17.75 -5.78 20.44
N VAL A 163 17.40 -4.49 20.59
CA VAL A 163 16.02 -3.99 20.69
C VAL A 163 15.65 -3.18 19.45
N ARG A 164 14.35 -2.98 19.25
CA ARG A 164 13.88 -2.18 18.11
C ARG A 164 14.30 -0.73 18.24
N LEU A 165 14.57 -0.09 17.12
CA LEU A 165 14.94 1.33 17.03
C LEU A 165 13.95 2.24 17.77
N MET A 166 12.65 1.89 17.73
CA MET A 166 11.59 2.64 18.41
C MET A 166 11.61 2.50 19.92
N ASP A 167 12.04 1.36 20.43
CA ASP A 167 12.17 1.14 21.88
C ASP A 167 13.34 1.98 22.43
N VAL A 168 14.43 2.10 21.65
CA VAL A 168 15.53 3.02 21.98
C VAL A 168 15.09 4.47 21.95
N ALA A 169 14.32 4.88 20.91
CA ALA A 169 13.79 6.23 20.81
C ALA A 169 12.90 6.59 22.00
N ARG A 170 12.04 5.66 22.44
CA ARG A 170 11.19 5.84 23.62
C ARG A 170 12.01 5.97 24.89
N LYS A 171 13.01 5.11 25.09
CA LYS A 171 13.94 5.19 26.23
C LYS A 171 14.62 6.55 26.33
N ILE A 172 15.14 7.06 25.20
CA ILE A 172 15.79 8.38 25.16
C ILE A 172 14.85 9.51 25.58
N LEU A 173 13.55 9.36 25.32
CA LEU A 173 12.55 10.34 25.69
C LEU A 173 12.06 10.19 27.15
N GLU A 174 12.20 9.00 27.74
CA GLU A 174 11.82 8.69 29.13
C GLU A 174 12.95 8.95 30.13
N GLU A 175 14.21 8.96 29.67
CA GLU A 175 15.37 9.32 30.52
C GLU A 175 15.44 10.84 30.70
N ASP A 176 14.94 11.31 31.86
CA ASP A 176 15.13 12.68 32.36
C ASP A 176 16.50 12.85 33.04
#